data_610232d5e87ee996a50aa7969a9da916
#
_entry.id   610232d5e87ee996a50aa7969a9da916
#
_cell.length_a   1.000
_cell.length_b   1.000
_cell.length_c   1.000
_cell.angle_alpha   90.00
_cell.angle_beta   90.00
_cell.angle_gamma   90.00
#
_symmetry.space_group_name_H-M   'P 1'
#
loop_
_entity.id
_entity.type
_entity.pdbx_description
1 polymer ?
#
loop_
_entity_poly.entity_id
_entity_poly.type
_entity_poly.pdbx_seq_one_letter_code
_entity_poly.pdbx_strand_id
1 'polypeptide(L)' 'MNPIRINSRAIQCRADAEGATEYAIRYGGRDFIVTAHSRLEADIAAEYYRAPEADESQPDLLK' A
#
# COMPACT_ATOMS: atom_id res chain seq x y z
N MET A 1 6.69 -11.27 -11.55
CA MET A 1 6.51 -9.93 -11.16
C MET A 1 6.79 -9.69 -9.72
N ASN A 2 7.32 -8.54 -9.44
CA ASN A 2 7.65 -8.21 -8.06
C ASN A 2 6.44 -7.70 -7.34
N PRO A 3 6.31 -8.01 -6.08
CA PRO A 3 5.18 -7.48 -5.32
C PRO A 3 5.34 -5.98 -5.12
N ILE A 4 4.24 -5.32 -4.89
CA ILE A 4 4.23 -3.90 -4.65
C ILE A 4 4.44 -3.66 -3.17
N ARG A 5 5.40 -2.83 -2.81
CA ARG A 5 5.69 -2.56 -1.41
C ARG A 5 5.07 -1.24 -1.01
N ILE A 6 4.25 -1.28 0.02
CA ILE A 6 3.61 -0.07 0.51
C ILE A 6 3.59 -0.09 2.02
N ASN A 7 3.34 1.06 2.61
CA ASN A 7 3.21 1.20 4.05
C ASN A 7 1.76 1.48 4.38
N SER A 8 1.30 0.96 5.50
CA SER A 8 -0.06 1.25 5.93
C SER A 8 -0.16 2.73 6.22
N ARG A 9 -1.37 3.23 6.33
CA ARG A 9 -1.58 4.62 6.56
C ARG A 9 -0.96 5.07 7.87
N ALA A 10 -1.05 4.24 8.88
CA ALA A 10 -0.47 4.61 10.17
C ALA A 10 1.02 4.78 10.05
N ILE A 11 1.67 3.90 9.30
CA ILE A 11 3.11 4.00 9.15
C ILE A 11 3.45 5.24 8.33
N GLN A 12 2.68 5.51 7.31
CA GLN A 12 2.96 6.66 6.47
C GLN A 12 2.86 7.94 7.25
N CYS A 13 1.96 8.00 8.20
CA CYS A 13 1.79 9.20 8.97
C CYS A 13 2.83 9.30 10.07
N ARG A 14 3.79 8.39 10.07
CA ARG A 14 4.86 8.44 11.04
C ARG A 14 4.35 8.24 12.44
N ALA A 15 3.21 7.59 12.54
CA ALA A 15 2.65 7.37 13.84
C ALA A 15 3.56 6.48 14.62
N ASP A 16 4.00 5.41 14.05
CA ASP A 16 4.82 4.52 14.81
C ASP A 16 5.18 3.30 14.00
N ALA A 17 6.41 3.19 13.64
CA ALA A 17 6.84 2.04 12.89
C ALA A 17 7.29 0.90 13.79
N GLU A 18 7.39 1.13 15.09
CA GLU A 18 7.79 0.09 15.98
C GLU A 18 6.74 -0.99 16.05
N GLY A 19 7.14 -2.21 15.98
CA GLY A 19 6.17 -3.28 16.02
C GLY A 19 5.51 -3.57 14.70
N ALA A 20 5.83 -2.80 13.67
CA ALA A 20 5.26 -3.06 12.38
C ALA A 20 6.01 -4.21 11.72
N THR A 21 5.32 -4.94 10.88
CA THR A 21 5.94 -6.02 10.17
C THR A 21 5.39 -6.06 8.76
N GLU A 22 5.96 -6.85 7.90
CA GLU A 22 5.53 -6.93 6.53
C GLU A 22 4.56 -8.07 6.36
N TYR A 23 3.48 -7.82 5.64
CA TYR A 23 2.47 -8.83 5.39
C TYR A 23 2.32 -8.99 3.89
N ALA A 24 2.23 -10.23 3.44
CA ALA A 24 2.02 -10.51 2.04
C ALA A 24 0.53 -10.56 1.80
N ILE A 25 0.03 -9.62 1.04
CA ILE A 25 -1.40 -9.51 0.78
C ILE A 25 -1.63 -9.65 -0.71
N ARG A 26 -2.65 -10.40 -1.09
CA ARG A 26 -3.00 -10.48 -2.48
C ARG A 26 -4.37 -9.88 -2.64
N TYR A 27 -4.47 -8.82 -3.40
CA TYR A 27 -5.72 -8.13 -3.57
C TYR A 27 -5.87 -7.66 -5.00
N GLY A 28 -7.01 -7.95 -5.58
CA GLY A 28 -7.26 -7.52 -6.95
C GLY A 28 -6.32 -8.12 -7.95
N GLY A 29 -5.83 -9.29 -7.69
CA GLY A 29 -4.93 -9.95 -8.63
C GLY A 29 -3.50 -9.47 -8.52
N ARG A 30 -3.20 -8.65 -7.54
CA ARG A 30 -1.86 -8.15 -7.34
C ARG A 30 -1.32 -8.59 -6.01
N ASP A 31 0.00 -8.72 -5.96
CA ASP A 31 0.66 -9.09 -4.72
C ASP A 31 1.23 -7.85 -4.07
N PHE A 32 1.01 -7.71 -2.78
CA PHE A 32 1.51 -6.57 -2.03
C PHE A 32 2.32 -7.03 -0.85
N ILE A 33 3.34 -6.27 -0.51
CA ILE A 33 4.05 -6.46 0.75
C ILE A 33 3.77 -5.18 1.53
N VAL A 34 2.95 -5.30 2.54
CA VAL A 34 2.48 -4.13 3.28
C VAL A 34 3.09 -4.10 4.66
N THR A 35 3.72 -3.00 5.00
CA THR A 35 4.26 -2.80 6.34
C THR A 35 3.14 -2.24 7.19
N ALA A 36 2.75 -2.98 8.20
CA ALA A 36 1.61 -2.60 9.02
C ALA A 36 1.74 -3.20 10.41
N HIS A 37 0.89 -2.79 11.32
CA HIS A 37 0.92 -3.29 12.68
C HIS A 37 0.09 -4.55 12.84
N SER A 38 -0.80 -4.84 11.91
CA SER A 38 -1.60 -6.04 12.00
C SER A 38 -2.02 -6.45 10.61
N ARG A 39 -2.49 -7.68 10.49
CA ARG A 39 -2.93 -8.19 9.22
C ARG A 39 -4.13 -7.40 8.72
N LEU A 40 -5.02 -7.04 9.61
CA LEU A 40 -6.17 -6.28 9.23
C LEU A 40 -5.76 -4.94 8.66
N GLU A 41 -4.82 -4.30 9.30
CA GLU A 41 -4.33 -3.02 8.83
C GLU A 41 -3.70 -3.18 7.46
N ALA A 42 -2.99 -4.27 7.24
CA ALA A 42 -2.36 -4.50 5.96
C ALA A 42 -3.40 -4.72 4.86
N ASP A 43 -4.46 -5.45 5.18
CA ASP A 43 -5.51 -5.68 4.21
C ASP A 43 -6.16 -4.37 3.81
N ILE A 44 -6.41 -3.52 4.75
CA ILE A 44 -7.03 -2.24 4.46
C ILE A 44 -6.12 -1.41 3.59
N ALA A 45 -4.83 -1.42 3.87
CA ALA A 45 -3.90 -0.65 3.09
C ALA A 45 -3.88 -1.12 1.64
N ALA A 46 -3.90 -2.43 1.43
CA ALA A 46 -3.88 -2.94 0.08
C ALA A 46 -5.17 -2.58 -0.64
N GLU A 47 -6.28 -2.63 0.09
CA GLU A 47 -7.56 -2.34 -0.51
C GLU A 47 -7.66 -0.90 -0.97
N TYR A 48 -7.06 0.01 -0.24
CA TYR A 48 -7.14 1.42 -0.60
C TYR A 48 -5.93 1.95 -1.34
N TYR A 49 -5.05 1.05 -1.75
CA TYR A 49 -3.87 1.46 -2.45
C TYR A 49 -4.23 1.99 -3.84
N ARG A 50 -3.61 3.09 -4.23
CA ARG A 50 -3.81 3.62 -5.55
C ARG A 50 -2.50 3.55 -6.28
N ALA A 51 -2.52 2.92 -7.44
CA ALA A 51 -1.30 2.73 -8.18
C ALA A 51 -0.81 4.05 -8.73
N PRO A 52 0.46 4.29 -8.67
CA PRO A 52 1.01 5.54 -9.17
C PRO A 52 0.70 5.78 -10.63
N GLU A 53 0.66 4.74 -11.39
CA GLU A 53 0.40 4.93 -12.80
C GLU A 53 -0.97 5.50 -13.04
N ALA A 54 -1.89 5.24 -12.14
CA ALA A 54 -3.20 5.80 -12.31
C ALA A 54 -3.12 7.30 -12.14
N ASP A 55 -2.29 7.75 -11.26
CA ASP A 55 -2.15 9.16 -11.04
C ASP A 55 -1.47 9.79 -12.19
N GLU A 56 -0.54 9.14 -12.77
CA GLU A 56 0.14 9.70 -13.86
C GLU A 56 -0.73 9.93 -15.03
N SER A 57 -1.64 9.06 -15.27
CA SER A 57 -2.51 9.26 -16.37
C SER A 57 -3.33 10.48 -16.20
N GLN A 58 -3.70 10.80 -14.99
CA GLN A 58 -4.49 11.93 -14.76
C GLN A 58 -3.85 13.20 -15.09
N PRO A 59 -2.66 13.42 -14.64
CA PRO A 59 -1.99 14.67 -14.90
C PRO A 59 -1.90 14.93 -16.37
N ASP A 60 -1.79 13.90 -17.11
CA ASP A 60 -1.69 14.10 -18.51
C ASP A 60 -2.85 14.85 -19.02
N LEU A 61 -3.97 14.56 -18.50
CA LEU A 61 -5.13 15.22 -18.97
C LEU A 61 -5.13 16.64 -18.64
N LEU A 62 -4.54 16.98 -17.57
CA LEU A 62 -4.54 18.33 -17.14
C LEU A 62 -3.71 19.17 -17.96
N LYS A 63 -2.85 18.63 -18.64
CA LYS A 63 -1.98 19.46 -19.38
C LYS A 63 -2.52 20.07 -20.50
#